data_50d1a29d093475def652b6ef2db2b516
#
_entry.id   50d1a29d093475def652b6ef2db2b516
#
_cell.length_a   1.000
_cell.length_b   1.000
_cell.length_c   1.000
_cell.angle_alpha   90.00
_cell.angle_beta   90.00
_cell.angle_gamma   90.00
#
_symmetry.space_group_name_H-M   'P 1'
#
loop_
_entity.id
_entity.type
_entity.pdbx_description
1 polymer ?
#
loop_
_entity_poly.entity_id
_entity_poly.type
_entity_poly.pdbx_seq_one_letter_code
_entity_poly.pdbx_strand_id
1 'polypeptide(L)'
;MTKSVRLSKRLVDALKPGEILFDTTVKGFLVRRQQRYAVYGLKARINGRQRWLSIGQHGAPWTVETAREEAQRLWGQIRDGVNVVAIRESKRNQPTMSDLCERFLEEHSRQHNKPLTVLGYERNNRNHILPLIGDRTVAEITRPDIENLKRTIRDGITAKRTKRRREGGMGGVDVKGGPGAANRTLGQLSKMFSLAEVWGWRPENSNPVRKVIRYKEKKLERFLSTEELMRVGQTLIEFETKNEIMPSAIAGIRLLIFTGARLSEILTLQWSFVDFERRMLLLPDSKTGSKPIMLNEQCIEVLKAIPRIENCPWVITGHIEGEHLKALQPAWEKVRRAAGIPDVRIHDLRHSFASFAVMSGGTLPVIGKLLGHSTPITTARYAHLSNDPVSHLAEITGAALADAMASGKLPGATEAAQQKAADTFETMKGKLADLMADMEKLTGSSKGK
;
A
#
# COMPACT_ATOMS: atom_id res chain seq x y z
N MET A 1 -55.95 -21.21 24.96
CA MET A 1 -56.38 -19.98 25.68
C MET A 1 -55.17 -19.28 26.18
N THR A 2 -54.98 -18.02 25.87
CA THR A 2 -53.87 -17.20 26.36
C THR A 2 -54.16 -16.79 27.80
N LYS A 3 -53.38 -17.28 28.77
CA LYS A 3 -53.51 -16.95 30.19
C LYS A 3 -52.81 -15.63 30.50
N SER A 4 -53.46 -14.69 31.14
CA SER A 4 -52.85 -13.49 31.68
C SER A 4 -52.62 -13.66 33.18
N VAL A 5 -51.39 -13.44 33.64
CA VAL A 5 -50.97 -13.61 35.02
C VAL A 5 -49.82 -12.66 35.33
N ARG A 6 -49.65 -12.24 36.55
CA ARG A 6 -48.44 -11.49 36.93
C ARG A 6 -47.24 -12.41 36.78
N LEU A 7 -46.38 -12.15 35.80
CA LEU A 7 -45.24 -12.97 35.53
C LEU A 7 -44.26 -12.97 36.71
N SER A 8 -43.80 -14.18 37.08
CA SER A 8 -42.75 -14.40 38.06
C SER A 8 -41.74 -15.41 37.53
N LYS A 9 -40.54 -15.42 38.05
CA LYS A 9 -39.49 -16.40 37.68
C LYS A 9 -40.00 -17.81 37.72
N ARG A 10 -40.66 -18.21 38.82
CA ARG A 10 -41.23 -19.55 39.01
C ARG A 10 -42.20 -19.97 37.91
N LEU A 11 -43.05 -19.03 37.44
CA LEU A 11 -43.99 -19.31 36.36
C LEU A 11 -43.29 -19.43 35.01
N VAL A 12 -42.25 -18.65 34.75
CA VAL A 12 -41.49 -18.71 33.51
C VAL A 12 -40.68 -20.00 33.43
N ASP A 13 -40.09 -20.43 34.55
CA ASP A 13 -39.33 -21.68 34.63
C ASP A 13 -40.23 -22.93 34.43
N ALA A 14 -41.50 -22.85 34.86
CA ALA A 14 -42.48 -23.95 34.76
C ALA A 14 -43.16 -24.03 33.38
N LEU A 15 -42.93 -23.11 32.46
CA LEU A 15 -43.56 -23.10 31.13
C LEU A 15 -43.15 -24.30 30.27
N LYS A 16 -44.10 -24.93 29.63
CA LYS A 16 -43.90 -26.02 28.65
C LYS A 16 -43.63 -25.42 27.25
N PRO A 17 -42.88 -26.13 26.40
CA PRO A 17 -42.67 -25.72 25.02
C PRO A 17 -43.97 -25.37 24.29
N GLY A 18 -44.00 -24.21 23.63
CA GLY A 18 -45.16 -23.68 22.90
C GLY A 18 -46.09 -22.79 23.76
N GLU A 19 -46.01 -22.81 25.06
CA GLU A 19 -46.86 -22.00 25.93
C GLU A 19 -46.48 -20.52 25.90
N ILE A 20 -47.53 -19.65 26.05
CA ILE A 20 -47.39 -18.20 26.08
C ILE A 20 -48.19 -17.69 27.29
N LEU A 21 -47.52 -16.87 28.11
CA LEU A 21 -48.19 -16.12 29.20
C LEU A 21 -48.04 -14.62 28.97
N PHE A 22 -49.13 -13.89 29.22
CA PHE A 22 -49.14 -12.44 29.21
C PHE A 22 -49.06 -11.91 30.64
N ASP A 23 -48.32 -10.79 30.80
CA ASP A 23 -48.23 -10.09 32.06
C ASP A 23 -49.50 -9.23 32.30
N THR A 24 -50.02 -9.25 33.52
CA THR A 24 -51.13 -8.38 33.93
C THR A 24 -50.66 -6.97 34.25
N THR A 25 -49.39 -6.76 34.59
CA THR A 25 -48.84 -5.46 35.00
C THR A 25 -48.52 -4.56 33.82
N VAL A 26 -47.99 -5.13 32.73
CA VAL A 26 -47.65 -4.35 31.51
C VAL A 26 -48.40 -4.94 30.32
N LYS A 27 -49.29 -4.10 29.76
CA LYS A 27 -50.14 -4.50 28.63
C LYS A 27 -49.33 -4.99 27.45
N GLY A 28 -49.58 -6.24 27.03
CA GLY A 28 -48.89 -6.84 25.88
C GLY A 28 -47.49 -7.41 26.18
N PHE A 29 -46.93 -7.19 27.35
CA PHE A 29 -45.73 -7.89 27.78
C PHE A 29 -46.05 -9.38 27.97
N LEU A 30 -45.15 -10.23 27.50
CA LEU A 30 -45.39 -11.66 27.50
C LEU A 30 -44.08 -12.44 27.52
N VAL A 31 -44.19 -13.70 27.87
CA VAL A 31 -43.14 -14.70 27.72
C VAL A 31 -43.65 -15.86 26.86
N ARG A 32 -42.84 -16.34 25.95
CA ARG A 32 -43.09 -17.53 25.13
C ARG A 32 -41.99 -18.56 25.36
N ARG A 33 -42.37 -19.79 25.73
CA ARG A 33 -41.45 -20.91 25.78
C ARG A 33 -41.20 -21.46 24.38
N GLN A 34 -40.00 -21.41 23.94
CA GLN A 34 -39.52 -22.17 22.77
C GLN A 34 -39.10 -23.58 23.21
N GLN A 35 -38.59 -24.41 22.33
CA GLN A 35 -38.17 -25.76 22.69
C GLN A 35 -37.11 -25.81 23.79
N ARG A 36 -36.11 -24.92 23.74
CA ARG A 36 -34.96 -24.93 24.66
C ARG A 36 -34.99 -23.81 25.70
N TYR A 37 -35.60 -22.65 25.40
CA TYR A 37 -35.58 -21.46 26.25
C TYR A 37 -36.87 -20.67 26.19
N ALA A 38 -37.10 -19.83 27.17
CA ALA A 38 -38.18 -18.88 27.19
C ALA A 38 -37.71 -17.51 26.66
N VAL A 39 -38.54 -16.80 25.91
CA VAL A 39 -38.23 -15.49 25.33
C VAL A 39 -39.30 -14.49 25.75
N TYR A 40 -38.85 -13.39 26.30
CA TYR A 40 -39.71 -12.22 26.58
C TYR A 40 -39.97 -11.41 25.34
N GLY A 41 -41.17 -10.84 25.26
CA GLY A 41 -41.56 -9.96 24.16
C GLY A 41 -42.66 -9.00 24.54
N LEU A 42 -42.87 -8.03 23.69
CA LEU A 42 -43.95 -7.07 23.77
C LEU A 42 -44.83 -7.17 22.51
N LYS A 43 -46.12 -7.43 22.69
CA LYS A 43 -47.13 -7.39 21.62
C LYS A 43 -47.80 -6.04 21.64
N ALA A 44 -47.53 -5.19 20.65
CA ALA A 44 -48.03 -3.82 20.58
C ALA A 44 -48.57 -3.50 19.18
N ARG A 45 -49.46 -2.50 19.09
CA ARG A 45 -49.93 -1.94 17.82
C ARG A 45 -49.03 -0.77 17.43
N ILE A 46 -48.33 -0.89 16.31
CA ILE A 46 -47.41 0.12 15.80
C ILE A 46 -47.86 0.48 14.39
N ASN A 47 -48.11 1.76 14.12
CA ASN A 47 -48.63 2.25 12.84
C ASN A 47 -49.85 1.45 12.36
N GLY A 48 -50.86 1.23 13.27
CA GLY A 48 -52.08 0.53 12.95
C GLY A 48 -51.96 -1.01 12.84
N ARG A 49 -50.76 -1.57 12.83
CA ARG A 49 -50.53 -3.02 12.70
C ARG A 49 -50.04 -3.63 14.01
N GLN A 50 -50.56 -4.82 14.34
CA GLN A 50 -50.10 -5.55 15.51
C GLN A 50 -48.73 -6.17 15.22
N ARG A 51 -47.75 -5.87 16.06
CA ARG A 51 -46.36 -6.35 15.94
C ARG A 51 -45.91 -7.02 17.24
N TRP A 52 -44.99 -7.97 17.10
CA TRP A 52 -44.32 -8.62 18.20
C TRP A 52 -42.88 -8.12 18.25
N LEU A 53 -42.50 -7.50 19.37
CA LEU A 53 -41.15 -7.02 19.65
C LEU A 53 -40.47 -8.01 20.61
N SER A 54 -39.45 -8.75 20.16
CA SER A 54 -38.64 -9.57 21.05
C SER A 54 -37.83 -8.67 21.98
N ILE A 55 -37.74 -9.05 23.27
CA ILE A 55 -36.95 -8.35 24.29
C ILE A 55 -35.66 -9.13 24.52
N GLY A 56 -35.76 -10.44 24.88
CA GLY A 56 -34.62 -11.29 25.09
C GLY A 56 -34.96 -12.63 25.72
N GLN A 57 -33.95 -13.49 25.79
CA GLN A 57 -34.08 -14.81 26.37
C GLN A 57 -34.09 -14.72 27.91
N HIS A 58 -34.93 -15.52 28.57
CA HIS A 58 -34.95 -15.65 30.02
C HIS A 58 -33.61 -16.16 30.56
N GLY A 59 -33.09 -15.49 31.57
CA GLY A 59 -31.75 -15.75 32.17
C GLY A 59 -30.97 -14.43 32.31
N ALA A 60 -29.67 -14.49 32.24
CA ALA A 60 -28.85 -13.27 32.24
C ALA A 60 -28.71 -12.74 30.78
N PRO A 61 -28.94 -11.45 30.52
CA PRO A 61 -29.27 -10.37 31.47
C PRO A 61 -30.77 -10.17 31.73
N TRP A 62 -31.66 -10.95 31.09
CA TRP A 62 -33.12 -10.73 31.10
C TRP A 62 -33.84 -11.55 32.19
N THR A 63 -34.01 -10.97 33.35
CA THR A 63 -34.97 -11.45 34.35
C THR A 63 -36.37 -11.03 33.99
N VAL A 64 -37.39 -11.51 34.77
CA VAL A 64 -38.78 -11.04 34.57
C VAL A 64 -38.89 -9.54 34.82
N GLU A 65 -38.19 -9.03 35.82
CA GLU A 65 -38.18 -7.63 36.24
C GLU A 65 -37.54 -6.74 35.16
N THR A 66 -36.30 -7.06 34.75
CA THR A 66 -35.60 -6.26 33.75
C THR A 66 -36.27 -6.32 32.38
N ALA A 67 -36.88 -7.46 32.02
CA ALA A 67 -37.65 -7.56 30.78
C ALA A 67 -38.96 -6.75 30.83
N ARG A 68 -39.58 -6.65 32.04
CA ARG A 68 -40.76 -5.83 32.24
C ARG A 68 -40.45 -4.34 32.15
N GLU A 69 -39.36 -3.89 32.74
CA GLU A 69 -38.86 -2.53 32.61
C GLU A 69 -38.60 -2.16 31.15
N GLU A 70 -37.93 -3.04 30.40
CA GLU A 70 -37.71 -2.83 28.96
C GLU A 70 -39.01 -2.79 28.17
N ALA A 71 -40.02 -3.61 28.52
CA ALA A 71 -41.33 -3.55 27.90
C ALA A 71 -42.02 -2.20 28.16
N GLN A 72 -41.90 -1.67 29.37
CA GLN A 72 -42.42 -0.34 29.72
C GLN A 72 -41.71 0.76 28.93
N ARG A 73 -40.39 0.70 28.81
CA ARG A 73 -39.59 1.63 28.02
C ARG A 73 -40.02 1.62 26.55
N LEU A 74 -40.19 0.45 25.96
CA LEU A 74 -40.68 0.30 24.59
C LEU A 74 -42.11 0.86 24.43
N TRP A 75 -42.97 0.66 25.40
CA TRP A 75 -44.32 1.27 25.39
C TRP A 75 -44.25 2.80 25.41
N GLY A 76 -43.38 3.40 26.22
CA GLY A 76 -43.13 4.84 26.22
C GLY A 76 -42.80 5.34 24.84
N GLN A 77 -41.78 4.73 24.20
CA GLN A 77 -41.36 5.09 22.84
C GLN A 77 -42.50 4.98 21.80
N ILE A 78 -43.28 3.88 21.86
CA ILE A 78 -44.42 3.68 20.94
C ILE A 78 -45.48 4.74 21.15
N ARG A 79 -45.80 5.11 22.39
CA ARG A 79 -46.74 6.16 22.73
C ARG A 79 -46.29 7.53 22.24
N ASP A 80 -45.00 7.80 22.32
CA ASP A 80 -44.37 9.02 21.82
C ASP A 80 -44.24 9.06 20.29
N GLY A 81 -44.89 8.13 19.59
CA GLY A 81 -44.93 8.06 18.11
C GLY A 81 -43.67 7.44 17.46
N VAL A 82 -42.74 6.92 18.25
CA VAL A 82 -41.50 6.35 17.74
C VAL A 82 -41.77 4.97 17.10
N ASN A 83 -41.40 4.80 15.83
CA ASN A 83 -41.49 3.51 15.17
C ASN A 83 -40.31 2.60 15.53
N VAL A 84 -40.41 1.92 16.66
CA VAL A 84 -39.38 1.04 17.22
C VAL A 84 -39.02 -0.12 16.25
N VAL A 85 -39.97 -0.56 15.45
CA VAL A 85 -39.74 -1.63 14.44
C VAL A 85 -38.83 -1.10 13.33
N ALA A 86 -39.16 0.08 12.78
CA ALA A 86 -38.34 0.67 11.71
C ALA A 86 -36.93 0.99 12.20
N ILE A 87 -36.78 1.44 13.46
CA ILE A 87 -35.43 1.67 14.04
C ILE A 87 -34.64 0.36 14.15
N ARG A 88 -35.30 -0.73 14.60
CA ARG A 88 -34.62 -2.05 14.70
C ARG A 88 -34.29 -2.62 13.34
N GLU A 89 -35.19 -2.50 12.34
CA GLU A 89 -34.96 -2.91 10.96
C GLU A 89 -33.85 -2.08 10.31
N SER A 90 -33.87 -0.76 10.50
CA SER A 90 -32.82 0.14 10.04
C SER A 90 -31.44 -0.24 10.63
N LYS A 91 -31.38 -0.50 11.95
CA LYS A 91 -30.15 -0.95 12.59
C LYS A 91 -29.66 -2.31 12.05
N ARG A 92 -30.59 -3.25 11.81
CA ARG A 92 -30.26 -4.56 11.28
C ARG A 92 -29.80 -4.52 9.81
N ASN A 93 -30.29 -3.56 9.05
CA ASN A 93 -29.98 -3.36 7.64
C ASN A 93 -28.83 -2.37 7.42
N GLN A 94 -28.18 -1.88 8.49
CA GLN A 94 -26.98 -1.05 8.35
C GLN A 94 -25.83 -1.88 7.76
N PRO A 95 -25.09 -1.33 6.79
CA PRO A 95 -23.98 -2.02 6.17
C PRO A 95 -22.91 -2.37 7.21
N THR A 96 -22.42 -3.60 7.12
CA THR A 96 -21.35 -4.14 7.96
C THR A 96 -19.98 -3.82 7.38
N MET A 97 -18.93 -4.10 8.13
CA MET A 97 -17.56 -4.01 7.63
C MET A 97 -17.29 -5.06 6.53
N SER A 98 -18.00 -6.21 6.56
CA SER A 98 -17.95 -7.20 5.47
C SER A 98 -18.49 -6.60 4.17
N ASP A 99 -19.65 -5.95 4.22
CA ASP A 99 -20.24 -5.25 3.06
C ASP A 99 -19.32 -4.14 2.55
N LEU A 100 -18.67 -3.41 3.47
CA LEU A 100 -17.71 -2.36 3.11
C LEU A 100 -16.44 -2.94 2.42
N CYS A 101 -15.94 -4.06 2.89
CA CYS A 101 -14.81 -4.76 2.25
C CYS A 101 -15.14 -5.21 0.83
N GLU A 102 -16.33 -5.79 0.63
CA GLU A 102 -16.79 -6.26 -0.67
C GLU A 102 -16.99 -5.09 -1.64
N ARG A 103 -17.76 -4.08 -1.25
CA ARG A 103 -18.02 -2.90 -2.06
C ARG A 103 -16.73 -2.15 -2.43
N PHE A 104 -15.81 -2.02 -1.48
CA PHE A 104 -14.50 -1.42 -1.73
C PHE A 104 -13.70 -2.17 -2.81
N LEU A 105 -13.72 -3.50 -2.78
CA LEU A 105 -13.03 -4.30 -3.79
C LEU A 105 -13.68 -4.15 -5.16
N GLU A 106 -15.01 -4.26 -5.23
CA GLU A 106 -15.78 -4.23 -6.48
C GLU A 106 -15.79 -2.84 -7.13
N GLU A 107 -16.25 -1.82 -6.38
CA GLU A 107 -16.53 -0.51 -6.94
C GLU A 107 -15.31 0.43 -6.97
N HIS A 108 -14.25 0.11 -6.22
CA HIS A 108 -13.08 0.97 -6.18
C HIS A 108 -11.77 0.25 -6.52
N SER A 109 -11.45 -0.83 -5.81
CA SER A 109 -10.09 -1.37 -5.89
C SER A 109 -9.79 -2.01 -7.25
N ARG A 110 -10.69 -2.82 -7.79
CA ARG A 110 -10.53 -3.48 -9.10
C ARG A 110 -10.48 -2.50 -10.26
N GLN A 111 -11.13 -1.33 -10.12
CA GLN A 111 -11.16 -0.31 -11.16
C GLN A 111 -9.93 0.60 -11.16
N HIS A 112 -9.31 0.84 -9.99
CA HIS A 112 -8.28 1.87 -9.84
C HIS A 112 -6.91 1.34 -9.46
N ASN A 113 -6.78 0.04 -9.15
CA ASN A 113 -5.51 -0.52 -8.67
C ASN A 113 -5.01 -1.66 -9.56
N LYS A 114 -3.70 -1.82 -9.60
CA LYS A 114 -3.07 -2.98 -10.27
C LYS A 114 -3.48 -4.29 -9.57
N PRO A 115 -3.58 -5.41 -10.32
CA PRO A 115 -4.07 -6.71 -9.79
C PRO A 115 -3.39 -7.17 -8.50
N LEU A 116 -2.08 -6.99 -8.38
CA LEU A 116 -1.32 -7.35 -7.17
C LEU A 116 -1.72 -6.52 -5.94
N THR A 117 -2.14 -5.27 -6.13
CA THR A 117 -2.65 -4.42 -5.04
C THR A 117 -4.01 -4.92 -4.58
N VAL A 118 -4.89 -5.28 -5.52
CA VAL A 118 -6.21 -5.87 -5.24
C VAL A 118 -6.05 -7.15 -4.42
N LEU A 119 -5.18 -8.08 -4.87
CA LEU A 119 -4.86 -9.31 -4.12
C LEU A 119 -4.29 -9.00 -2.72
N GLY A 120 -3.51 -7.94 -2.58
CA GLY A 120 -3.02 -7.46 -1.29
C GLY A 120 -4.15 -7.03 -0.37
N TYR A 121 -5.13 -6.29 -0.88
CA TYR A 121 -6.31 -5.86 -0.12
C TYR A 121 -7.22 -7.04 0.25
N GLU A 122 -7.47 -7.97 -0.67
CA GLU A 122 -8.23 -9.19 -0.40
C GLU A 122 -7.59 -10.03 0.72
N ARG A 123 -6.27 -10.22 0.67
CA ARG A 123 -5.52 -10.92 1.74
C ARG A 123 -5.62 -10.19 3.08
N ASN A 124 -5.53 -8.87 3.06
CA ASN A 124 -5.59 -8.06 4.27
C ASN A 124 -7.01 -8.09 4.88
N ASN A 125 -8.06 -8.00 4.05
CA ASN A 125 -9.44 -8.20 4.47
C ASN A 125 -9.61 -9.56 5.18
N ARG A 126 -9.27 -10.65 4.48
CA ARG A 126 -9.45 -12.01 4.98
C ARG A 126 -8.65 -12.32 6.25
N ASN A 127 -7.44 -11.77 6.36
CA ASN A 127 -6.54 -12.13 7.45
C ASN A 127 -6.64 -11.21 8.66
N HIS A 128 -6.99 -9.94 8.49
CA HIS A 128 -6.90 -8.94 9.54
C HIS A 128 -8.20 -8.19 9.81
N ILE A 129 -8.97 -7.80 8.79
CA ILE A 129 -10.14 -6.94 8.98
C ILE A 129 -11.37 -7.76 9.35
N LEU A 130 -11.76 -8.70 8.49
CA LEU A 130 -12.97 -9.50 8.67
C LEU A 130 -12.97 -10.30 9.98
N PRO A 131 -11.89 -10.96 10.40
CA PRO A 131 -11.89 -11.71 11.65
C PRO A 131 -12.08 -10.87 12.91
N LEU A 132 -11.76 -9.56 12.85
CA LEU A 132 -11.78 -8.70 14.02
C LEU A 132 -13.03 -7.80 14.10
N ILE A 133 -13.52 -7.33 12.97
CA ILE A 133 -14.60 -6.34 12.90
C ILE A 133 -15.60 -6.59 11.76
N GLY A 134 -15.54 -7.73 11.07
CA GLY A 134 -16.37 -8.02 9.88
C GLY A 134 -17.87 -7.86 10.10
N ASP A 135 -18.36 -8.36 11.22
CA ASP A 135 -19.80 -8.36 11.58
C ASP A 135 -20.30 -7.04 12.18
N ARG A 136 -19.39 -6.11 12.45
CA ARG A 136 -19.76 -4.82 13.04
C ARG A 136 -20.28 -3.86 11.98
N THR A 137 -21.27 -3.04 12.33
CA THR A 137 -21.80 -2.03 11.42
C THR A 137 -20.78 -0.93 11.17
N VAL A 138 -20.69 -0.47 9.92
CA VAL A 138 -19.75 0.58 9.49
C VAL A 138 -19.95 1.86 10.32
N ALA A 139 -21.19 2.21 10.61
CA ALA A 139 -21.54 3.42 11.35
C ALA A 139 -21.07 3.39 12.83
N GLU A 140 -21.01 2.21 13.45
CA GLU A 140 -20.67 2.05 14.87
C GLU A 140 -19.17 1.90 15.15
N ILE A 141 -18.34 1.73 14.11
CA ILE A 141 -16.88 1.64 14.31
C ILE A 141 -16.33 2.98 14.79
N THR A 142 -15.67 2.93 15.92
CA THR A 142 -15.07 4.09 16.59
C THR A 142 -13.55 4.09 16.48
N ARG A 143 -12.91 5.20 16.84
CA ARG A 143 -11.45 5.29 16.92
C ARG A 143 -10.84 4.30 17.92
N PRO A 144 -11.37 4.10 19.14
CA PRO A 144 -10.91 3.04 20.05
C PRO A 144 -10.91 1.65 19.42
N ASP A 145 -11.91 1.32 18.61
CA ASP A 145 -11.96 0.04 17.89
C ASP A 145 -10.80 -0.10 16.91
N ILE A 146 -10.50 0.95 16.15
CA ILE A 146 -9.37 0.96 15.21
C ILE A 146 -8.03 0.87 15.95
N GLU A 147 -7.89 1.56 17.09
CA GLU A 147 -6.68 1.46 17.92
C GLU A 147 -6.49 0.05 18.49
N ASN A 148 -7.58 -0.61 18.89
CA ASN A 148 -7.56 -2.00 19.35
C ASN A 148 -7.18 -2.96 18.21
N LEU A 149 -7.82 -2.82 17.03
CA LEU A 149 -7.50 -3.60 15.83
C LEU A 149 -6.01 -3.44 15.45
N LYS A 150 -5.49 -2.21 15.47
CA LYS A 150 -4.09 -1.91 15.21
C LYS A 150 -3.15 -2.66 16.17
N ARG A 151 -3.46 -2.67 17.48
CA ARG A 151 -2.67 -3.40 18.50
C ARG A 151 -2.75 -4.91 18.26
N THR A 152 -3.93 -5.45 18.06
CA THR A 152 -4.17 -6.88 17.81
C THR A 152 -3.36 -7.39 16.62
N ILE A 153 -3.28 -6.61 15.53
CA ILE A 153 -2.47 -6.97 14.36
C ILE A 153 -0.98 -6.87 14.68
N ARG A 154 -0.54 -5.80 15.38
CA ARG A 154 0.86 -5.64 15.79
C ARG A 154 1.33 -6.83 16.62
N ASP A 155 0.52 -7.27 17.54
CA ASP A 155 0.86 -8.36 18.49
C ASP A 155 0.78 -9.75 17.85
N GLY A 156 0.41 -9.83 16.58
CA GLY A 156 0.38 -11.07 15.80
C GLY A 156 -0.79 -12.00 16.14
N ILE A 157 -1.83 -11.53 16.82
CA ILE A 157 -3.01 -12.34 17.18
C ILE A 157 -3.73 -12.86 15.92
N THR A 158 -3.66 -12.11 14.83
CA THR A 158 -4.18 -12.53 13.51
C THR A 158 -3.19 -13.37 12.71
N ALA A 159 -2.03 -13.69 13.24
CA ALA A 159 -1.03 -14.51 12.57
C ALA A 159 -1.55 -15.93 12.35
N LYS A 160 -1.36 -16.43 11.15
CA LYS A 160 -1.73 -17.80 10.78
C LYS A 160 -0.55 -18.47 10.11
N ARG A 161 -0.15 -19.63 10.65
CA ARG A 161 0.87 -20.47 10.04
C ARG A 161 0.19 -21.39 9.01
N THR A 162 0.52 -21.23 7.75
CA THR A 162 0.00 -22.12 6.71
C THR A 162 0.77 -23.44 6.77
N LYS A 163 0.06 -24.57 6.99
CA LYS A 163 0.69 -25.90 6.87
C LYS A 163 1.29 -26.00 5.47
N ARG A 164 2.61 -26.23 5.38
CA ARG A 164 3.28 -26.50 4.09
C ARG A 164 2.57 -27.69 3.44
N ARG A 165 1.99 -27.46 2.27
CA ARG A 165 1.51 -28.54 1.42
C ARG A 165 2.74 -29.34 1.00
N ARG A 166 2.85 -30.59 1.43
CA ARG A 166 3.79 -31.58 0.87
C ARG A 166 3.32 -31.84 -0.56
N GLU A 167 4.24 -31.83 -1.51
CA GLU A 167 4.06 -32.08 -2.94
C GLU A 167 3.79 -30.81 -3.79
N GLY A 168 4.87 -30.33 -4.44
CA GLY A 168 4.86 -29.53 -5.68
C GLY A 168 4.16 -28.16 -5.69
N GLY A 169 3.47 -27.77 -4.64
CA GLY A 169 2.75 -26.50 -4.57
C GLY A 169 3.61 -25.38 -3.95
N MET A 170 3.51 -24.19 -4.51
CA MET A 170 4.06 -22.96 -3.95
C MET A 170 3.68 -22.85 -2.46
N GLY A 171 4.68 -22.87 -1.56
CA GLY A 171 4.48 -22.88 -0.12
C GLY A 171 3.56 -21.75 0.31
N GLY A 172 2.58 -22.07 1.18
CA GLY A 172 1.66 -21.07 1.73
C GLY A 172 2.42 -19.92 2.41
N VAL A 173 1.95 -18.70 2.20
CA VAL A 173 2.54 -17.51 2.82
C VAL A 173 2.03 -17.42 4.26
N ASP A 174 2.94 -17.53 5.23
CA ASP A 174 2.61 -17.30 6.63
C ASP A 174 2.11 -15.86 6.83
N VAL A 175 0.94 -15.72 7.43
CA VAL A 175 0.42 -14.43 7.84
C VAL A 175 1.16 -14.01 9.10
N LYS A 176 1.97 -12.98 8.99
CA LYS A 176 2.68 -12.38 10.12
C LYS A 176 2.00 -11.08 10.51
N GLY A 177 1.84 -10.84 11.81
CA GLY A 177 1.45 -9.54 12.32
C GLY A 177 2.59 -8.51 12.24
N GLY A 178 2.63 -7.63 13.21
CA GLY A 178 3.69 -6.64 13.37
C GLY A 178 3.32 -5.24 12.90
N PRO A 179 4.19 -4.23 13.20
CA PRO A 179 3.93 -2.83 12.92
C PRO A 179 3.61 -2.51 11.45
N GLY A 180 4.34 -3.11 10.51
CA GLY A 180 4.12 -2.90 9.08
C GLY A 180 2.79 -3.47 8.57
N ALA A 181 2.33 -4.63 9.10
CA ALA A 181 1.01 -5.17 8.77
C ALA A 181 -0.09 -4.25 9.29
N ALA A 182 0.02 -3.80 10.54
CA ALA A 182 -0.91 -2.87 11.16
C ALA A 182 -1.00 -1.53 10.37
N ASN A 183 0.13 -0.96 9.98
CA ASN A 183 0.17 0.29 9.22
C ASN A 183 -0.46 0.15 7.82
N ARG A 184 -0.23 -0.97 7.13
CA ARG A 184 -0.87 -1.25 5.83
C ARG A 184 -2.39 -1.40 5.99
N THR A 185 -2.84 -2.10 7.01
CA THR A 185 -4.26 -2.25 7.32
C THR A 185 -4.91 -0.90 7.63
N LEU A 186 -4.26 -0.04 8.42
CA LEU A 186 -4.73 1.32 8.66
C LEU A 186 -4.84 2.15 7.36
N GLY A 187 -3.86 2.02 6.46
CA GLY A 187 -3.91 2.70 5.15
C GLY A 187 -5.11 2.29 4.33
N GLN A 188 -5.40 0.99 4.26
CA GLN A 188 -6.57 0.46 3.58
C GLN A 188 -7.88 0.90 4.25
N LEU A 189 -8.01 0.72 5.57
CA LEU A 189 -9.19 1.14 6.33
C LEU A 189 -9.46 2.64 6.19
N SER A 190 -8.42 3.48 6.20
CA SER A 190 -8.57 4.93 6.01
C SER A 190 -9.23 5.26 4.67
N LYS A 191 -8.82 4.58 3.58
CA LYS A 191 -9.45 4.76 2.27
C LYS A 191 -10.88 4.21 2.24
N MET A 192 -11.12 3.04 2.83
CA MET A 192 -12.44 2.41 2.90
C MET A 192 -13.44 3.31 3.67
N PHE A 193 -13.05 3.83 4.83
CA PHE A 193 -13.92 4.72 5.59
C PHE A 193 -14.17 6.07 4.92
N SER A 194 -13.18 6.61 4.18
CA SER A 194 -13.43 7.80 3.37
C SER A 194 -14.41 7.53 2.23
N LEU A 195 -14.39 6.34 1.63
CA LEU A 195 -15.40 5.94 0.64
C LEU A 195 -16.77 5.68 1.30
N ALA A 196 -16.80 5.13 2.51
CA ALA A 196 -18.04 4.96 3.27
C ALA A 196 -18.73 6.31 3.58
N GLU A 197 -17.96 7.39 3.80
CA GLU A 197 -18.48 8.76 3.88
C GLU A 197 -19.13 9.17 2.55
N VAL A 198 -18.43 8.99 1.42
CA VAL A 198 -18.93 9.31 0.06
C VAL A 198 -20.18 8.50 -0.28
N TRP A 199 -20.24 7.24 0.13
CA TRP A 199 -21.38 6.35 -0.12
C TRP A 199 -22.56 6.56 0.83
N GLY A 200 -22.48 7.51 1.76
CA GLY A 200 -23.53 7.80 2.74
C GLY A 200 -23.70 6.74 3.85
N TRP A 201 -22.73 5.83 3.99
CA TRP A 201 -22.73 4.80 5.04
C TRP A 201 -22.24 5.33 6.39
N ARG A 202 -21.62 6.50 6.37
CA ARG A 202 -21.20 7.28 7.54
C ARG A 202 -21.38 8.77 7.28
N PRO A 203 -21.55 9.59 8.33
CA PRO A 203 -21.51 11.03 8.21
C PRO A 203 -20.16 11.52 7.66
N GLU A 204 -20.17 12.62 6.95
CA GLU A 204 -18.94 13.29 6.51
C GLU A 204 -18.01 13.60 7.70
N ASN A 205 -16.71 13.54 7.46
CA ASN A 205 -15.67 13.79 8.46
C ASN A 205 -15.66 12.85 9.68
N SER A 206 -16.37 11.71 9.61
CA SER A 206 -16.49 10.73 10.69
C SER A 206 -15.51 9.56 10.59
N ASN A 207 -14.57 9.56 9.61
CA ASN A 207 -13.58 8.48 9.41
C ASN A 207 -12.75 8.23 10.68
N PRO A 208 -12.91 7.08 11.34
CA PRO A 208 -12.30 6.81 12.64
C PRO A 208 -10.78 6.61 12.58
N VAL A 209 -10.21 6.48 11.38
CA VAL A 209 -8.78 6.23 11.17
C VAL A 209 -7.97 7.52 11.10
N ARG A 210 -8.58 8.66 10.76
CA ARG A 210 -7.88 9.94 10.46
C ARG A 210 -6.87 10.38 11.52
N LYS A 211 -7.15 10.17 12.79
CA LYS A 211 -6.30 10.62 13.93
C LYS A 211 -5.53 9.45 14.58
N VAL A 212 -5.50 8.27 13.95
CA VAL A 212 -4.78 7.12 14.46
C VAL A 212 -3.31 7.23 14.07
N ILE A 213 -2.43 7.27 15.06
CA ILE A 213 -0.98 7.36 14.85
C ILE A 213 -0.45 6.01 14.37
N ARG A 214 0.30 6.01 13.28
CA ARG A 214 0.96 4.82 12.74
C ARG A 214 2.19 4.45 13.59
N TYR A 215 2.54 3.18 13.61
CA TYR A 215 3.79 2.74 14.18
C TYR A 215 4.97 3.26 13.37
N LYS A 216 6.04 3.66 14.06
CA LYS A 216 7.31 3.98 13.40
C LYS A 216 7.91 2.69 12.83
N GLU A 217 8.12 2.65 11.53
CA GLU A 217 8.78 1.52 10.87
C GLU A 217 10.27 1.80 10.75
N LYS A 218 11.10 0.81 11.06
CA LYS A 218 12.54 0.90 10.88
C LYS A 218 12.83 0.91 9.38
N LYS A 219 13.43 1.99 8.89
CA LYS A 219 13.93 2.02 7.53
C LYS A 219 15.06 1.00 7.39
N LEU A 220 14.99 0.18 6.37
CA LEU A 220 16.03 -0.77 6.05
C LEU A 220 16.94 -0.12 5.00
N GLU A 221 18.12 0.31 5.43
CA GLU A 221 19.15 0.95 4.61
C GLU A 221 20.38 0.04 4.64
N ARG A 222 20.47 -0.85 3.65
CA ARG A 222 21.57 -1.79 3.49
C ARG A 222 22.06 -1.69 2.04
N PHE A 223 23.34 -1.47 1.88
CA PHE A 223 24.04 -1.55 0.60
C PHE A 223 25.32 -2.37 0.77
N LEU A 224 25.80 -2.94 -0.31
CA LEU A 224 26.97 -3.78 -0.34
C LEU A 224 28.25 -2.94 -0.34
N SER A 225 29.26 -3.38 0.40
CA SER A 225 30.62 -2.85 0.27
C SER A 225 31.30 -3.38 -0.98
N THR A 226 32.45 -2.85 -1.33
CA THR A 226 33.27 -3.31 -2.45
C THR A 226 33.69 -4.75 -2.26
N GLU A 227 34.11 -5.13 -1.04
CA GLU A 227 34.51 -6.49 -0.69
C GLU A 227 33.33 -7.47 -0.75
N GLU A 228 32.15 -7.02 -0.33
CA GLU A 228 30.93 -7.83 -0.43
C GLU A 228 30.51 -8.06 -1.90
N LEU A 229 30.61 -7.01 -2.74
CA LEU A 229 30.35 -7.15 -4.18
C LEU A 229 31.36 -8.09 -4.85
N MET A 230 32.63 -8.03 -4.45
CA MET A 230 33.65 -8.97 -4.93
C MET A 230 33.29 -10.41 -4.60
N ARG A 231 32.89 -10.70 -3.35
CA ARG A 231 32.45 -12.04 -2.95
C ARG A 231 31.20 -12.50 -3.70
N VAL A 232 30.23 -11.60 -3.92
CA VAL A 232 29.05 -11.90 -4.74
C VAL A 232 29.46 -12.26 -6.16
N GLY A 233 30.37 -11.49 -6.78
CA GLY A 233 30.88 -11.74 -8.13
C GLY A 233 31.53 -13.11 -8.23
N GLN A 234 32.44 -13.46 -7.31
CA GLN A 234 33.12 -14.76 -7.24
C GLN A 234 32.10 -15.90 -7.07
N THR A 235 31.12 -15.74 -6.15
CA THR A 235 30.09 -16.76 -5.94
C THR A 235 29.22 -16.97 -7.20
N LEU A 236 28.87 -15.90 -7.93
CA LEU A 236 28.13 -16.04 -9.19
C LEU A 236 28.89 -16.80 -10.25
N ILE A 237 30.19 -16.56 -10.39
CA ILE A 237 31.06 -17.29 -11.32
C ILE A 237 31.18 -18.77 -10.92
N GLU A 238 31.36 -19.05 -9.63
CA GLU A 238 31.44 -20.39 -9.10
C GLU A 238 30.17 -21.20 -9.37
N PHE A 239 29.01 -20.62 -9.06
CA PHE A 239 27.71 -21.28 -9.27
C PHE A 239 27.35 -21.44 -10.74
N GLU A 240 27.78 -20.53 -11.60
CA GLU A 240 27.66 -20.65 -13.06
C GLU A 240 28.52 -21.82 -13.59
N THR A 241 29.78 -21.89 -13.18
CA THR A 241 30.70 -22.97 -13.58
C THR A 241 30.24 -24.34 -13.11
N LYS A 242 29.67 -24.42 -11.89
CA LYS A 242 29.16 -25.66 -11.31
C LYS A 242 27.73 -26.01 -11.72
N ASN A 243 27.05 -25.17 -12.50
CA ASN A 243 25.63 -25.28 -12.84
C ASN A 243 24.70 -25.43 -11.62
N GLU A 244 25.05 -24.82 -10.48
CA GLU A 244 24.26 -24.90 -9.25
C GLU A 244 23.02 -24.02 -9.26
N ILE A 245 23.01 -22.99 -10.09
CA ILE A 245 21.92 -22.05 -10.29
C ILE A 245 21.65 -21.90 -11.78
N MET A 246 20.40 -21.80 -12.19
CA MET A 246 20.02 -21.54 -13.57
C MET A 246 20.79 -20.35 -14.16
N PRO A 247 21.35 -20.47 -15.38
CA PRO A 247 22.06 -19.37 -16.04
C PRO A 247 21.20 -18.09 -16.16
N SER A 248 19.90 -18.24 -16.46
CA SER A 248 18.97 -17.11 -16.52
C SER A 248 18.81 -16.40 -15.17
N ALA A 249 18.84 -17.14 -14.05
CA ALA A 249 18.77 -16.54 -12.72
C ALA A 249 20.05 -15.79 -12.37
N ILE A 250 21.22 -16.31 -12.73
CA ILE A 250 22.52 -15.62 -12.59
C ILE A 250 22.53 -14.34 -13.41
N ALA A 251 22.10 -14.40 -14.67
CA ALA A 251 21.98 -13.24 -15.53
C ALA A 251 21.02 -12.20 -14.95
N GLY A 252 19.87 -12.63 -14.41
CA GLY A 252 18.92 -11.76 -13.73
C GLY A 252 19.52 -11.03 -12.52
N ILE A 253 20.34 -11.71 -11.70
CA ILE A 253 21.06 -11.09 -10.57
C ILE A 253 22.08 -10.08 -11.08
N ARG A 254 22.88 -10.42 -12.09
CA ARG A 254 23.87 -9.50 -12.70
C ARG A 254 23.17 -8.24 -13.25
N LEU A 255 22.06 -8.39 -13.98
CA LEU A 255 21.30 -7.26 -14.51
C LEU A 255 20.75 -6.37 -13.40
N LEU A 256 20.28 -6.94 -12.27
CA LEU A 256 19.84 -6.15 -11.12
C LEU A 256 20.98 -5.34 -10.50
N ILE A 257 22.18 -5.91 -10.39
CA ILE A 257 23.37 -5.24 -9.87
C ILE A 257 23.79 -4.11 -10.81
N PHE A 258 23.85 -4.34 -12.11
CA PHE A 258 24.41 -3.39 -13.07
C PHE A 258 23.42 -2.30 -13.55
N THR A 259 22.11 -2.49 -13.36
CA THR A 259 21.10 -1.51 -13.77
C THR A 259 20.43 -0.80 -12.61
N GLY A 260 20.45 -1.38 -11.40
CA GLY A 260 19.62 -0.94 -10.30
C GLY A 260 18.11 -1.03 -10.58
N ALA A 261 17.68 -1.79 -11.59
CA ALA A 261 16.29 -2.01 -11.94
C ALA A 261 15.47 -2.64 -10.79
N ARG A 262 14.15 -2.57 -10.86
CA ARG A 262 13.30 -3.31 -9.92
C ARG A 262 13.26 -4.78 -10.32
N LEU A 263 13.14 -5.66 -9.32
CA LEU A 263 13.09 -7.11 -9.54
C LEU A 263 12.06 -7.51 -10.60
N SER A 264 10.84 -6.97 -10.53
CA SER A 264 9.81 -7.27 -11.52
C SER A 264 10.15 -6.80 -12.93
N GLU A 265 10.88 -5.70 -13.07
CA GLU A 265 11.30 -5.15 -14.36
C GLU A 265 12.28 -6.07 -15.08
N ILE A 266 13.16 -6.73 -14.32
CA ILE A 266 14.11 -7.73 -14.89
C ILE A 266 13.41 -9.08 -15.11
N LEU A 267 12.58 -9.55 -14.16
CA LEU A 267 11.90 -10.85 -14.32
C LEU A 267 10.93 -10.87 -15.50
N THR A 268 10.25 -9.76 -15.78
CA THR A 268 9.30 -9.64 -16.91
C THR A 268 9.91 -8.94 -18.14
N LEU A 269 11.24 -8.90 -18.24
CA LEU A 269 11.93 -8.31 -19.38
C LEU A 269 11.74 -9.18 -20.62
N GLN A 270 11.29 -8.57 -21.71
CA GLN A 270 11.18 -9.19 -23.03
C GLN A 270 12.30 -8.72 -23.96
N TRP A 271 12.69 -9.56 -24.90
CA TRP A 271 13.68 -9.20 -25.92
C TRP A 271 13.23 -8.00 -26.77
N SER A 272 11.93 -7.84 -27.02
CA SER A 272 11.37 -6.70 -27.72
C SER A 272 11.56 -5.35 -27.00
N PHE A 273 11.89 -5.37 -25.71
CA PHE A 273 12.16 -4.16 -24.93
C PHE A 273 13.66 -3.80 -24.88
N VAL A 274 14.54 -4.63 -25.46
CA VAL A 274 15.99 -4.44 -25.45
C VAL A 274 16.41 -3.75 -26.73
N ASP A 275 16.79 -2.49 -26.62
CA ASP A 275 17.38 -1.71 -27.72
C ASP A 275 18.92 -1.68 -27.55
N PHE A 276 19.61 -2.50 -28.33
CA PHE A 276 21.07 -2.61 -28.28
C PHE A 276 21.76 -1.38 -28.94
N GLU A 277 21.13 -0.77 -29.94
CA GLU A 277 21.71 0.37 -30.63
C GLU A 277 21.70 1.62 -29.73
N ARG A 278 20.54 1.88 -29.09
CA ARG A 278 20.38 2.99 -28.14
C ARG A 278 20.88 2.66 -26.75
N ARG A 279 21.29 1.40 -26.52
CA ARG A 279 21.77 0.89 -25.21
C ARG A 279 20.79 1.16 -24.09
N MET A 280 19.54 0.76 -24.27
CA MET A 280 18.49 0.96 -23.27
C MET A 280 17.45 -0.15 -23.27
N LEU A 281 16.78 -0.30 -22.14
CA LEU A 281 15.54 -1.07 -22.04
C LEU A 281 14.36 -0.12 -22.12
N LEU A 282 13.42 -0.37 -23.01
CA LEU A 282 12.20 0.43 -23.22
C LEU A 282 11.01 -0.30 -22.57
N LEU A 283 10.83 -0.12 -21.27
CA LEU A 283 9.75 -0.78 -20.53
C LEU A 283 8.42 -0.06 -20.76
N PRO A 284 7.40 -0.70 -21.36
CA PRO A 284 6.13 -0.06 -21.68
C PRO A 284 5.31 0.28 -20.43
N ASP A 285 5.36 -0.58 -19.41
CA ASP A 285 4.70 -0.37 -18.12
C ASP A 285 5.61 -0.78 -16.96
N SER A 286 5.85 0.14 -16.06
CA SER A 286 6.51 -0.13 -14.79
C SER A 286 5.60 0.31 -13.62
N LYS A 287 6.04 0.14 -12.38
CA LYS A 287 5.31 0.63 -11.20
C LYS A 287 5.03 2.15 -11.27
N THR A 288 5.83 2.88 -12.05
CA THR A 288 5.76 4.35 -12.19
C THR A 288 5.49 4.81 -13.62
N GLY A 289 4.94 3.94 -14.48
CA GLY A 289 4.70 4.19 -15.90
C GLY A 289 5.86 3.74 -16.79
N SER A 290 5.80 4.05 -18.09
CA SER A 290 6.86 3.76 -19.05
C SER A 290 8.15 4.48 -18.67
N LYS A 291 9.27 3.79 -18.74
CA LYS A 291 10.60 4.38 -18.48
C LYS A 291 11.71 3.68 -19.27
N PRO A 292 12.73 4.42 -19.73
CA PRO A 292 13.97 3.82 -20.21
C PRO A 292 14.86 3.43 -19.00
N ILE A 293 15.61 2.35 -19.16
CA ILE A 293 16.72 1.99 -18.30
C ILE A 293 17.98 1.94 -19.17
N MET A 294 18.99 2.74 -18.83
CA MET A 294 20.24 2.78 -19.56
C MET A 294 21.05 1.52 -19.32
N LEU A 295 21.65 0.98 -20.40
CA LEU A 295 22.50 -0.20 -20.36
C LEU A 295 23.98 0.21 -20.48
N ASN A 296 24.76 -0.12 -19.46
CA ASN A 296 26.21 -0.05 -19.51
C ASN A 296 26.78 -1.27 -20.26
N GLU A 297 28.08 -1.27 -20.52
CA GLU A 297 28.76 -2.36 -21.26
C GLU A 297 28.53 -3.72 -20.61
N GLN A 298 28.64 -3.80 -19.28
CA GLN A 298 28.45 -5.02 -18.50
C GLN A 298 27.03 -5.60 -18.69
N CYS A 299 26.01 -4.74 -18.80
CA CYS A 299 24.64 -5.18 -19.11
C CYS A 299 24.54 -5.75 -20.53
N ILE A 300 25.19 -5.11 -21.50
CA ILE A 300 25.22 -5.56 -22.91
C ILE A 300 25.89 -6.94 -23.01
N GLU A 301 27.02 -7.13 -22.33
CA GLU A 301 27.69 -8.43 -22.27
C GLU A 301 26.82 -9.53 -21.67
N VAL A 302 26.18 -9.26 -20.54
CA VAL A 302 25.23 -10.19 -19.92
C VAL A 302 24.07 -10.53 -20.86
N LEU A 303 23.48 -9.54 -21.51
CA LEU A 303 22.37 -9.75 -22.44
C LEU A 303 22.77 -10.53 -23.68
N LYS A 304 23.96 -10.28 -24.25
CA LYS A 304 24.51 -11.04 -25.38
C LYS A 304 24.83 -12.48 -25.06
N ALA A 305 25.24 -12.77 -23.81
CA ALA A 305 25.54 -14.12 -23.34
C ALA A 305 24.27 -14.97 -23.08
N ILE A 306 23.10 -14.37 -22.95
CA ILE A 306 21.83 -15.11 -22.73
C ILE A 306 21.37 -15.73 -24.06
N PRO A 307 21.21 -17.07 -24.15
CA PRO A 307 20.68 -17.70 -25.35
C PRO A 307 19.24 -17.30 -25.61
N ARG A 308 18.93 -16.87 -26.84
CA ARG A 308 17.56 -16.64 -27.26
C ARG A 308 16.89 -17.97 -27.57
N ILE A 309 15.83 -18.27 -26.85
CA ILE A 309 15.01 -19.47 -27.06
C ILE A 309 13.94 -19.14 -28.09
N GLU A 310 13.81 -19.98 -29.10
CA GLU A 310 12.79 -19.81 -30.13
C GLU A 310 11.40 -19.80 -29.52
N ASN A 311 10.52 -18.91 -30.01
CA ASN A 311 9.17 -18.68 -29.50
C ASN A 311 9.06 -18.27 -28.02
N CYS A 312 10.17 -17.91 -27.36
CA CYS A 312 10.16 -17.39 -26.00
C CYS A 312 10.49 -15.89 -25.99
N PRO A 313 9.53 -15.01 -25.61
CA PRO A 313 9.75 -13.57 -25.62
C PRO A 313 10.64 -13.09 -24.45
N TRP A 314 10.83 -13.91 -23.43
CA TRP A 314 11.45 -13.52 -22.17
C TRP A 314 12.97 -13.60 -22.19
N VAL A 315 13.61 -12.56 -21.62
CA VAL A 315 15.07 -12.55 -21.40
C VAL A 315 15.45 -13.48 -20.25
N ILE A 316 14.69 -13.43 -19.15
CA ILE A 316 14.94 -14.27 -17.96
C ILE A 316 13.93 -15.40 -17.96
N THR A 317 14.30 -16.50 -18.58
CA THR A 317 13.45 -17.69 -18.75
C THR A 317 13.33 -18.50 -17.46
N GLY A 318 12.15 -19.08 -17.23
CA GLY A 318 11.85 -19.95 -16.09
C GLY A 318 12.09 -21.43 -16.36
N HIS A 319 11.66 -22.28 -15.43
CA HIS A 319 11.67 -23.74 -15.59
C HIS A 319 10.57 -24.27 -16.52
N ILE A 320 9.51 -23.46 -16.73
CA ILE A 320 8.40 -23.81 -17.60
C ILE A 320 8.68 -23.17 -18.96
N GLU A 321 8.63 -23.98 -20.02
CA GLU A 321 8.84 -23.51 -21.38
C GLU A 321 7.87 -22.39 -21.75
N GLY A 322 8.38 -21.35 -22.41
CA GLY A 322 7.60 -20.17 -22.78
C GLY A 322 7.27 -19.20 -21.63
N GLU A 323 7.67 -19.52 -20.41
CA GLU A 323 7.43 -18.65 -19.26
C GLU A 323 8.71 -17.98 -18.72
N HIS A 324 8.55 -16.77 -18.18
CA HIS A 324 9.63 -16.11 -17.47
C HIS A 324 9.85 -16.72 -16.08
N LEU A 325 11.04 -16.52 -15.51
CA LEU A 325 11.35 -16.92 -14.14
C LEU A 325 10.41 -16.19 -13.16
N LYS A 326 9.61 -16.95 -12.40
CA LYS A 326 8.60 -16.39 -11.50
C LYS A 326 9.19 -15.76 -10.23
N ALA A 327 10.35 -16.25 -9.78
CA ALA A 327 10.99 -15.78 -8.54
C ALA A 327 12.49 -15.95 -8.60
N LEU A 328 13.23 -14.86 -8.34
CA LEU A 328 14.69 -14.86 -8.23
C LEU A 328 15.17 -15.06 -6.79
N GLN A 329 14.24 -14.96 -5.82
CA GLN A 329 14.55 -15.04 -4.39
C GLN A 329 15.27 -16.33 -3.98
N PRO A 330 14.90 -17.54 -4.45
CA PRO A 330 15.62 -18.77 -4.09
C PRO A 330 17.07 -18.79 -4.57
N ALA A 331 17.33 -18.29 -5.78
CA ALA A 331 18.69 -18.17 -6.32
C ALA A 331 19.51 -17.16 -5.51
N TRP A 332 18.95 -15.98 -5.23
CA TRP A 332 19.57 -14.96 -4.39
C TRP A 332 19.88 -15.47 -2.99
N GLU A 333 18.99 -16.26 -2.39
CA GLU A 333 19.19 -16.85 -1.08
C GLU A 333 20.43 -17.75 -1.03
N LYS A 334 20.66 -18.54 -2.07
CA LYS A 334 21.89 -19.35 -2.20
C LYS A 334 23.13 -18.47 -2.34
N VAL A 335 23.10 -17.50 -3.26
CA VAL A 335 24.22 -16.58 -3.51
C VAL A 335 24.59 -15.79 -2.25
N ARG A 336 23.64 -15.14 -1.59
CA ARG A 336 23.94 -14.31 -0.42
C ARG A 336 24.48 -15.11 0.77
N ARG A 337 24.04 -16.38 0.94
CA ARG A 337 24.60 -17.27 1.98
C ARG A 337 26.02 -17.66 1.67
N ALA A 338 26.32 -18.06 0.44
CA ALA A 338 27.67 -18.45 0.02
C ALA A 338 28.62 -17.25 0.06
N ALA A 339 28.18 -16.07 -0.34
CA ALA A 339 28.96 -14.83 -0.26
C ALA A 339 29.11 -14.25 1.17
N GLY A 340 28.52 -14.90 2.20
CA GLY A 340 28.61 -14.44 3.60
C GLY A 340 27.86 -13.15 3.92
N ILE A 341 26.75 -12.89 3.23
CA ILE A 341 25.90 -11.69 3.36
C ILE A 341 24.42 -12.06 3.57
N PRO A 342 24.06 -12.91 4.55
CA PRO A 342 22.72 -13.47 4.69
C PRO A 342 21.65 -12.43 5.01
N ASP A 343 22.01 -11.24 5.45
CA ASP A 343 21.15 -10.11 5.77
C ASP A 343 20.71 -9.29 4.54
N VAL A 344 21.45 -9.39 3.42
CA VAL A 344 21.20 -8.60 2.20
C VAL A 344 20.00 -9.14 1.44
N ARG A 345 19.00 -8.28 1.23
CA ARG A 345 17.81 -8.60 0.43
C ARG A 345 18.09 -8.32 -1.05
N ILE A 346 17.36 -8.96 -1.94
CA ILE A 346 17.51 -8.73 -3.38
C ILE A 346 17.24 -7.25 -3.78
N HIS A 347 16.38 -6.56 -3.04
CA HIS A 347 16.12 -5.12 -3.28
C HIS A 347 17.29 -4.22 -2.84
N ASP A 348 18.15 -4.70 -1.96
CA ASP A 348 19.34 -3.97 -1.50
C ASP A 348 20.40 -3.88 -2.60
N LEU A 349 20.35 -4.72 -3.66
CA LEU A 349 21.17 -4.58 -4.87
C LEU A 349 20.90 -3.24 -5.57
N ARG A 350 19.63 -2.82 -5.63
CA ARG A 350 19.26 -1.51 -6.15
C ARG A 350 19.74 -0.37 -5.24
N HIS A 351 19.71 -0.57 -3.92
CA HIS A 351 20.28 0.39 -2.98
C HIS A 351 21.79 0.51 -3.16
N SER A 352 22.47 -0.61 -3.38
CA SER A 352 23.91 -0.64 -3.67
C SER A 352 24.23 0.11 -4.95
N PHE A 353 23.53 -0.16 -6.05
CA PHE A 353 23.71 0.58 -7.30
C PHE A 353 23.55 2.10 -7.10
N ALA A 354 22.52 2.53 -6.37
CA ALA A 354 22.31 3.94 -6.06
C ALA A 354 23.46 4.54 -5.22
N SER A 355 23.93 3.79 -4.22
CA SER A 355 25.03 4.22 -3.35
C SER A 355 26.34 4.40 -4.12
N PHE A 356 26.67 3.44 -5.01
CA PHE A 356 27.83 3.55 -5.88
C PHE A 356 27.71 4.73 -6.86
N ALA A 357 26.52 4.97 -7.42
CA ALA A 357 26.29 6.13 -8.29
C ALA A 357 26.50 7.46 -7.57
N VAL A 358 26.11 7.57 -6.27
CA VAL A 358 26.40 8.75 -5.45
C VAL A 358 27.89 8.87 -5.18
N MET A 359 28.55 7.81 -4.73
CA MET A 359 30.01 7.79 -4.46
C MET A 359 30.85 8.09 -5.69
N SER A 360 30.35 7.78 -6.91
CA SER A 360 30.97 8.15 -8.17
C SER A 360 30.68 9.61 -8.62
N GLY A 361 30.12 10.45 -7.76
CA GLY A 361 29.88 11.88 -8.03
C GLY A 361 28.56 12.18 -8.73
N GLY A 362 27.66 11.19 -8.90
CA GLY A 362 26.34 11.42 -9.48
C GLY A 362 25.47 12.31 -8.62
N THR A 363 24.82 13.31 -9.22
CA THR A 363 23.87 14.17 -8.49
C THR A 363 22.56 13.44 -8.20
N LEU A 364 21.91 13.75 -7.07
CA LEU A 364 20.66 13.10 -6.67
C LEU A 364 19.54 13.18 -7.74
N PRO A 365 19.35 14.28 -8.47
CA PRO A 365 18.37 14.33 -9.56
C PRO A 365 18.70 13.36 -10.71
N VAL A 366 19.97 13.25 -11.09
CA VAL A 366 20.43 12.32 -12.15
C VAL A 366 20.24 10.88 -11.71
N ILE A 367 20.62 10.55 -10.47
CA ILE A 367 20.42 9.21 -9.88
C ILE A 367 18.93 8.89 -9.78
N GLY A 368 18.10 9.87 -9.40
CA GLY A 368 16.64 9.71 -9.39
C GLY A 368 16.08 9.33 -10.76
N LYS A 369 16.54 9.98 -11.84
CA LYS A 369 16.19 9.64 -13.22
C LYS A 369 16.71 8.26 -13.61
N LEU A 370 17.97 7.96 -13.30
CA LEU A 370 18.60 6.66 -13.60
C LEU A 370 17.83 5.50 -12.98
N LEU A 371 17.38 5.66 -11.74
CA LEU A 371 16.57 4.68 -11.04
C LEU A 371 15.08 4.71 -11.44
N GLY A 372 14.60 5.75 -12.08
CA GLY A 372 13.17 5.96 -12.37
C GLY A 372 12.35 6.19 -11.09
N HIS A 373 12.83 7.07 -10.21
CA HIS A 373 12.08 7.55 -9.06
C HIS A 373 11.10 8.65 -9.49
N SER A 374 9.83 8.52 -9.09
CA SER A 374 8.80 9.53 -9.39
C SER A 374 8.89 10.75 -8.46
N THR A 375 9.56 10.62 -7.32
CA THR A 375 9.70 11.72 -6.35
C THR A 375 11.15 11.87 -5.89
N PRO A 376 11.66 13.10 -5.75
CA PRO A 376 13.01 13.39 -5.25
C PRO A 376 13.27 12.84 -3.84
N ILE A 377 12.24 12.80 -2.99
CA ILE A 377 12.31 12.29 -1.61
C ILE A 377 12.82 10.84 -1.57
N THR A 378 12.51 10.04 -2.59
CA THR A 378 12.98 8.64 -2.65
C THR A 378 14.50 8.57 -2.85
N THR A 379 15.09 9.51 -3.58
CA THR A 379 16.53 9.56 -3.85
C THR A 379 17.28 10.29 -2.72
N ALA A 380 16.64 11.24 -2.03
CA ALA A 380 17.23 11.99 -0.92
C ALA A 380 17.76 11.10 0.22
N ARG A 381 17.30 9.85 0.31
CA ARG A 381 17.83 8.86 1.27
C ARG A 381 19.32 8.53 1.07
N TYR A 382 19.87 8.77 -0.11
CA TYR A 382 21.29 8.53 -0.41
C TYR A 382 22.16 9.77 -0.23
N ALA A 383 21.60 10.93 0.13
CA ALA A 383 22.32 12.20 0.25
C ALA A 383 23.50 12.14 1.24
N HIS A 384 23.36 11.34 2.30
CA HIS A 384 24.39 11.17 3.33
C HIS A 384 25.62 10.37 2.86
N LEU A 385 25.56 9.75 1.68
CA LEU A 385 26.65 8.95 1.12
C LEU A 385 27.59 9.77 0.21
N SER A 386 27.23 10.98 -0.17
CA SER A 386 28.13 11.85 -0.89
C SER A 386 29.13 12.47 0.09
N ASN A 387 30.41 12.27 -0.20
CA ASN A 387 31.50 12.89 0.55
C ASN A 387 31.37 14.41 0.45
N ASP A 388 30.98 15.06 1.53
CA ASP A 388 30.74 16.50 1.67
C ASP A 388 30.51 17.25 0.32
N PRO A 389 29.33 17.11 -0.30
CA PRO A 389 29.10 17.65 -1.64
C PRO A 389 29.16 19.17 -1.64
N VAL A 390 28.99 19.78 -0.48
CA VAL A 390 29.01 21.24 -0.31
C VAL A 390 30.45 21.76 -0.39
N SER A 391 31.36 21.16 0.35
CA SER A 391 32.79 21.54 0.29
C SER A 391 33.39 21.25 -1.07
N HIS A 392 33.14 20.08 -1.63
CA HIS A 392 33.66 19.71 -2.95
C HIS A 392 33.11 20.60 -4.07
N LEU A 393 31.81 20.92 -4.02
CA LEU A 393 31.20 21.85 -4.97
C LEU A 393 31.72 23.28 -4.79
N ALA A 394 31.95 23.70 -3.55
CA ALA A 394 32.55 25.02 -3.25
C ALA A 394 33.95 25.13 -3.81
N GLU A 395 34.81 24.11 -3.62
CA GLU A 395 36.15 24.06 -4.19
C GLU A 395 36.15 24.09 -5.72
N ILE A 396 35.37 23.24 -6.37
CA ILE A 396 35.26 23.21 -7.82
C ILE A 396 34.73 24.54 -8.34
N THR A 397 33.68 25.09 -7.71
CA THR A 397 33.10 26.37 -8.11
C THR A 397 34.11 27.52 -7.90
N GLY A 398 34.81 27.51 -6.79
CA GLY A 398 35.88 28.51 -6.50
C GLY A 398 36.99 28.46 -7.55
N ALA A 399 37.50 27.27 -7.84
CA ALA A 399 38.52 27.09 -8.87
C ALA A 399 38.03 27.50 -10.25
N ALA A 400 36.78 27.12 -10.64
CA ALA A 400 36.16 27.49 -11.90
C ALA A 400 35.98 29.02 -12.05
N LEU A 401 35.60 29.69 -10.96
CA LEU A 401 35.48 31.15 -10.96
C LEU A 401 36.86 31.83 -11.06
N ALA A 402 37.87 31.31 -10.35
CA ALA A 402 39.21 31.80 -10.43
C ALA A 402 39.79 31.67 -11.84
N ASP A 403 39.59 30.52 -12.49
CA ASP A 403 39.98 30.31 -13.89
C ASP A 403 39.25 31.23 -14.83
N ALA A 404 37.95 31.41 -14.66
CA ALA A 404 37.16 32.32 -15.50
C ALA A 404 37.62 33.77 -15.32
N MET A 405 37.97 34.18 -14.12
CA MET A 405 38.52 35.51 -13.81
C MET A 405 39.91 35.68 -14.43
N ALA A 406 40.75 34.66 -14.46
CA ALA A 406 42.09 34.72 -15.02
C ALA A 406 42.13 34.64 -16.54
N SER A 407 41.30 33.80 -17.14
CA SER A 407 41.32 33.45 -18.57
C SER A 407 40.18 34.05 -19.41
N GLY A 408 39.12 34.56 -18.79
CA GLY A 408 37.90 35.02 -19.45
C GLY A 408 37.08 33.89 -20.09
N LYS A 409 37.41 32.62 -19.78
CA LYS A 409 36.75 31.44 -20.38
C LYS A 409 35.91 30.68 -19.35
N LEU A 410 34.68 30.29 -19.74
CA LEU A 410 33.86 29.44 -18.89
C LEU A 410 34.38 28.01 -18.88
N PRO A 411 34.50 27.34 -17.70
CA PRO A 411 34.96 25.95 -17.62
C PRO A 411 34.03 25.00 -18.36
N GLY A 412 34.59 24.09 -19.18
CA GLY A 412 33.86 23.03 -19.84
C GLY A 412 33.07 23.43 -21.09
N ALA A 413 33.15 24.66 -21.56
CA ALA A 413 32.55 25.04 -22.80
C ALA A 413 33.49 24.72 -23.98
N THR A 414 33.05 23.90 -24.92
CA THR A 414 33.74 23.77 -26.23
C THR A 414 33.77 25.13 -26.92
N GLU A 415 34.80 25.38 -27.73
CA GLU A 415 34.95 26.64 -28.48
C GLU A 415 33.65 27.05 -29.24
N ALA A 416 32.93 26.06 -29.79
CA ALA A 416 31.65 26.26 -30.44
C ALA A 416 30.53 26.71 -29.45
N ALA A 417 30.53 26.25 -28.22
CA ALA A 417 29.55 26.67 -27.21
C ALA A 417 29.89 28.05 -26.64
N GLN A 418 31.17 28.37 -26.53
CA GLN A 418 31.64 29.70 -26.13
C GLN A 418 31.29 30.77 -27.19
N GLN A 419 31.50 30.45 -28.46
CA GLN A 419 31.12 31.33 -29.58
C GLN A 419 29.61 31.55 -29.61
N LYS A 420 28.81 30.51 -29.45
CA LYS A 420 27.35 30.61 -29.44
C LYS A 420 26.82 31.41 -28.23
N ALA A 421 27.48 31.33 -27.09
CA ALA A 421 27.16 32.14 -25.91
C ALA A 421 27.52 33.62 -26.12
N ALA A 422 28.67 33.90 -26.72
CA ALA A 422 29.11 35.23 -27.06
C ALA A 422 28.18 35.92 -28.10
N ASP A 423 27.81 35.18 -29.14
CA ASP A 423 26.88 35.67 -30.19
C ASP A 423 25.47 35.93 -29.60
N THR A 424 25.03 35.09 -28.69
CA THR A 424 23.74 35.28 -27.97
C THR A 424 23.80 36.50 -27.06
N PHE A 425 24.90 36.74 -26.38
CA PHE A 425 25.09 37.89 -25.47
C PHE A 425 25.11 39.21 -26.29
N GLU A 426 25.84 39.28 -27.41
CA GLU A 426 25.85 40.44 -28.28
C GLU A 426 24.46 40.72 -28.92
N THR A 427 23.73 39.65 -29.29
CA THR A 427 22.36 39.76 -29.77
C THR A 427 21.41 40.34 -28.70
N MET A 428 21.53 39.89 -27.44
CA MET A 428 20.73 40.39 -26.31
C MET A 428 21.10 41.86 -26.00
N LYS A 429 22.37 42.19 -26.05
CA LYS A 429 22.86 43.58 -25.82
C LYS A 429 22.33 44.53 -26.90
N GLY A 430 22.32 44.12 -28.19
CA GLY A 430 21.68 44.87 -29.26
C GLY A 430 20.18 45.11 -29.02
N LYS A 431 19.43 44.07 -28.69
CA LYS A 431 18.00 44.19 -28.35
C LYS A 431 17.72 45.08 -27.14
N LEU A 432 18.59 45.05 -26.12
CA LEU A 432 18.47 45.93 -24.96
C LEU A 432 18.72 47.40 -25.33
N ALA A 433 19.72 47.67 -26.18
CA ALA A 433 20.00 49.03 -26.70
C ALA A 433 18.82 49.57 -27.51
N ASP A 434 18.21 48.73 -28.39
CA ASP A 434 17.02 49.11 -29.17
C ASP A 434 15.82 49.43 -28.25
N LEU A 435 15.61 48.61 -27.23
CA LEU A 435 14.55 48.82 -26.25
C LEU A 435 14.76 50.10 -25.43
N MET A 436 15.99 50.42 -25.06
CA MET A 436 16.34 51.67 -24.36
C MET A 436 16.14 52.89 -25.28
N ALA A 437 16.50 52.80 -26.55
CA ALA A 437 16.26 53.86 -27.53
C ALA A 437 14.75 54.09 -27.78
N ASP A 438 13.95 53.04 -27.80
CA ASP A 438 12.49 53.15 -27.93
C ASP A 438 11.84 53.72 -26.65
N MET A 439 12.35 53.37 -25.48
CA MET A 439 11.93 53.99 -24.22
C MET A 439 12.26 55.47 -24.15
N GLU A 440 13.44 55.92 -24.64
CA GLU A 440 13.81 57.34 -24.72
C GLU A 440 12.90 58.12 -25.68
N LYS A 441 12.53 57.54 -26.84
CA LYS A 441 11.56 58.12 -27.76
C LYS A 441 10.17 58.29 -27.13
N LEU A 442 9.73 57.32 -26.33
CA LEU A 442 8.44 57.36 -25.64
C LEU A 442 8.43 58.38 -24.47
N THR A 443 9.56 58.52 -23.77
CA THR A 443 9.68 59.48 -22.66
C THR A 443 9.99 60.89 -23.12
N GLY A 444 10.65 61.05 -24.29
CA GLY A 444 10.92 62.34 -24.91
C GLY A 444 9.69 63.03 -25.54
N SER A 445 8.64 62.26 -25.90
CA SER A 445 7.38 62.78 -26.47
C SER A 445 6.39 63.33 -25.41
N SER A 446 6.73 63.22 -24.10
CA SER A 446 5.87 63.69 -23.00
C SER A 446 6.23 65.09 -22.45
N LYS A 447 7.15 65.82 -23.08
CA LYS A 447 7.55 67.18 -22.66
C LYS A 447 7.14 68.29 -23.69
N GLY A 448 6.09 68.07 -24.42
CA GLY A 448 5.58 69.04 -25.32
C GLY A 448 4.05 69.05 -25.44
N LYS A 449 3.36 69.38 -24.36
CA LYS A 449 2.01 69.97 -24.37
C LYS A 449 1.72 70.61 -23.01
#